data_095cc405bd36188edaca642984baf4f4
#
_entry.id   095cc405bd36188edaca642984baf4f4
#
_cell.length_a   1.000
_cell.length_b   1.000
_cell.length_c   1.000
_cell.angle_alpha   90.00
_cell.angle_beta   90.00
_cell.angle_gamma   90.00
#
_symmetry.space_group_name_H-M   'P 1'
#
loop_
_entity.id
_entity.type
_entity.pdbx_description
1 polymer ?
#
loop_
_entity_poly.entity_id
_entity_poly.type
_entity_poly.pdbx_seq_one_letter_code
_entity_poly.pdbx_strand_id
1 'polypeptide(L)'
;MAWATEWAGRLHVIGGYGEGRVDRGYHHVYEPKADQWHLAAPLPRGANHVAVVSLEGRIYAFGGFIEQNRNPDNHAYVYEVSQDKWTSIAPLPRPRGAAAAVALNGKLHLIGGASSPTDERASVGWHEVYDPKTDQWSRKKALPGARDHVGCVAYKGRIHIIGGRFNTFEYNTDLHQVYVPERDTWEVLAPLPIARSGHGLVVYRDRFYAMGGEGGIINRPGQQTVFGQMESYDPATNTWQSHAAMPIPRHAVAAVTIGDWIYVAGGGAVLGGSVQSAVHEAFTLSGV
;
A
#
# COMPACT_ATOMS: atom_id res chain seq x y z
N MET A 1 -5.17 -9.46 -0.12
CA MET A 1 -4.10 -8.45 -0.20
C MET A 1 -3.61 -8.20 1.21
N ALA A 2 -2.33 -8.38 1.45
CA ALA A 2 -1.65 -7.93 2.65
C ALA A 2 -0.86 -6.68 2.29
N TRP A 3 -0.64 -5.78 3.25
CA TRP A 3 0.21 -4.61 3.08
C TRP A 3 1.44 -4.75 3.98
N ALA A 4 2.48 -4.01 3.65
CA ALA A 4 3.73 -4.09 4.37
C ALA A 4 4.22 -2.73 4.83
N THR A 5 5.03 -2.79 5.88
CA THR A 5 5.85 -1.67 6.33
C THR A 5 7.22 -2.17 6.75
N GLU A 6 8.20 -1.30 6.67
CA GLU A 6 9.52 -1.53 7.25
C GLU A 6 9.54 -1.05 8.69
N TRP A 7 10.17 -1.81 9.56
CA TRP A 7 10.54 -1.36 10.91
C TRP A 7 11.82 -2.05 11.38
N ALA A 8 12.77 -1.27 11.85
CA ALA A 8 14.05 -1.73 12.42
C ALA A 8 14.81 -2.73 11.52
N GLY A 9 14.81 -2.52 10.21
CA GLY A 9 15.48 -3.37 9.24
C GLY A 9 14.76 -4.68 8.96
N ARG A 10 13.45 -4.77 9.24
CA ARG A 10 12.61 -5.94 9.01
C ARG A 10 11.41 -5.56 8.14
N LEU A 11 10.96 -6.53 7.35
CA LEU A 11 9.72 -6.43 6.57
C LEU A 11 8.58 -7.03 7.37
N HIS A 12 7.57 -6.23 7.67
CA HIS A 12 6.33 -6.66 8.33
C HIS A 12 5.20 -6.74 7.31
N VAL A 13 4.60 -7.92 7.13
CA VAL A 13 3.47 -8.18 6.24
C VAL A 13 2.25 -8.54 7.07
N ILE A 14 1.18 -7.74 6.97
CA ILE A 14 0.07 -7.77 7.92
C ILE A 14 -1.27 -7.95 7.21
N GLY A 15 -2.12 -8.82 7.76
CA GLY A 15 -3.45 -9.14 7.24
C GLY A 15 -3.43 -9.96 5.95
N GLY A 16 -4.50 -9.87 5.20
CA GLY A 16 -4.63 -10.53 3.89
C GLY A 16 -5.53 -11.75 3.90
N TYR A 17 -5.44 -12.54 2.82
CA TYR A 17 -6.21 -13.77 2.66
C TYR A 17 -5.38 -14.99 3.05
N GLY A 18 -6.00 -15.92 3.76
CA GLY A 18 -5.56 -17.29 3.86
C GLY A 18 -6.20 -18.18 2.80
N GLU A 19 -6.03 -19.48 2.93
CA GLU A 19 -6.66 -20.49 2.08
C GLU A 19 -8.18 -20.28 2.03
N GLY A 20 -8.78 -20.47 0.84
CA GLY A 20 -10.21 -20.23 0.62
C GLY A 20 -10.62 -18.74 0.66
N ARG A 21 -9.69 -17.80 0.54
CA ARG A 21 -9.90 -16.35 0.65
C ARG A 21 -10.47 -15.92 2.01
N VAL A 22 -10.18 -16.67 3.05
CA VAL A 22 -10.59 -16.31 4.41
C VAL A 22 -9.72 -15.17 4.92
N ASP A 23 -10.35 -14.12 5.45
CA ASP A 23 -9.64 -12.98 6.03
C ASP A 23 -8.84 -13.42 7.25
N ARG A 24 -7.56 -13.05 7.27
CA ARG A 24 -6.63 -13.43 8.32
C ARG A 24 -5.98 -12.23 8.97
N GLY A 25 -5.66 -12.38 10.24
CA GLY A 25 -4.88 -11.40 10.98
C GLY A 25 -3.37 -11.68 10.95
N TYR A 26 -2.86 -12.41 9.97
CA TYR A 26 -1.45 -12.77 9.92
C TYR A 26 -0.53 -11.59 10.10
N HIS A 27 0.55 -11.77 10.85
CA HIS A 27 1.65 -10.85 10.97
C HIS A 27 2.93 -11.62 10.74
N HIS A 28 3.39 -11.62 9.50
CA HIS A 28 4.65 -12.23 9.10
C HIS A 28 5.76 -11.20 9.15
N VAL A 29 6.90 -11.57 9.71
CA VAL A 29 8.08 -10.73 9.82
C VAL A 29 9.25 -11.42 9.15
N TYR A 30 9.86 -10.75 8.18
CA TYR A 30 11.08 -11.21 7.52
C TYR A 30 12.28 -10.45 8.07
N GLU A 31 13.30 -11.19 8.43
CA GLU A 31 14.58 -10.70 8.92
C GLU A 31 15.67 -10.93 7.86
N PRO A 32 16.06 -9.88 7.08
CA PRO A 32 16.99 -10.03 5.96
C PRO A 32 18.35 -10.58 6.33
N LYS A 33 18.87 -10.20 7.53
CA LYS A 33 20.18 -10.66 7.98
C LYS A 33 20.25 -12.15 8.25
N ALA A 34 19.14 -12.75 8.67
CA ALA A 34 19.03 -14.17 8.95
C ALA A 34 18.43 -14.95 7.79
N ASP A 35 17.87 -14.28 6.80
CA ASP A 35 17.07 -14.83 5.70
C ASP A 35 15.93 -15.74 6.24
N GLN A 36 15.19 -15.23 7.23
CA GLN A 36 14.17 -16.02 7.92
C GLN A 36 12.87 -15.26 8.09
N TRP A 37 11.77 -16.01 8.00
CA TRP A 37 10.43 -15.57 8.34
C TRP A 37 10.00 -16.10 9.70
N HIS A 38 9.35 -15.27 10.49
CA HIS A 38 8.69 -15.67 11.72
C HIS A 38 7.30 -15.03 11.85
N LEU A 39 6.49 -15.52 12.76
CA LEU A 39 5.18 -14.95 13.08
C LEU A 39 5.30 -14.06 14.31
N ALA A 40 4.68 -12.91 14.25
CA ALA A 40 4.42 -12.03 15.37
C ALA A 40 2.92 -12.10 15.75
N ALA A 41 2.54 -11.46 16.85
CA ALA A 41 1.15 -11.43 17.28
C ALA A 41 0.22 -10.96 16.14
N PRO A 42 -0.82 -11.73 15.83
CA PRO A 42 -1.73 -11.41 14.74
C PRO A 42 -2.62 -10.21 15.07
N LEU A 43 -3.14 -9.53 14.03
CA LEU A 43 -4.20 -8.54 14.23
C LEU A 43 -5.35 -9.14 15.05
N PRO A 44 -5.93 -8.38 16.01
CA PRO A 44 -7.05 -8.84 16.82
C PRO A 44 -8.27 -9.23 16.00
N ARG A 45 -8.44 -8.64 14.81
CA ARG A 45 -9.47 -8.99 13.85
C ARG A 45 -8.84 -9.24 12.50
N GLY A 46 -9.11 -10.40 11.92
CA GLY A 46 -8.66 -10.74 10.56
C GLY A 46 -9.33 -9.82 9.53
N ALA A 47 -8.52 -9.23 8.66
CA ALA A 47 -8.99 -8.37 7.58
C ALA A 47 -8.01 -8.44 6.40
N ASN A 48 -8.53 -8.13 5.23
CA ASN A 48 -7.73 -7.94 4.02
C ASN A 48 -7.70 -6.47 3.62
N HIS A 49 -6.76 -6.05 2.77
CA HIS A 49 -6.59 -4.66 2.32
C HIS A 49 -6.47 -3.64 3.47
N VAL A 50 -5.86 -4.06 4.56
CA VAL A 50 -5.57 -3.23 5.73
C VAL A 50 -4.46 -2.24 5.37
N ALA A 51 -4.64 -0.96 5.63
CA ALA A 51 -3.58 0.02 5.44
C ALA A 51 -2.59 -0.06 6.61
N VAL A 52 -1.29 -0.19 6.31
CA VAL A 52 -0.24 -0.40 7.33
C VAL A 52 0.86 0.63 7.16
N VAL A 53 1.36 1.17 8.27
CA VAL A 53 2.44 2.15 8.29
C VAL A 53 3.20 2.13 9.61
N SER A 54 4.50 2.36 9.57
CA SER A 54 5.35 2.53 10.76
C SER A 54 5.56 4.01 11.11
N LEU A 55 5.55 4.33 12.39
CA LEU A 55 5.89 5.66 12.92
C LEU A 55 6.45 5.53 14.33
N GLU A 56 7.58 6.18 14.59
CA GLU A 56 8.19 6.30 15.93
C GLU A 56 8.28 4.97 16.70
N GLY A 57 8.74 3.92 16.02
CA GLY A 57 8.98 2.62 16.63
C GLY A 57 7.74 1.73 16.80
N ARG A 58 6.61 2.15 16.25
CA ARG A 58 5.33 1.43 16.29
C ARG A 58 4.82 1.16 14.89
N ILE A 59 3.99 0.13 14.76
CA ILE A 59 3.28 -0.17 13.52
C ILE A 59 1.79 0.07 13.73
N TYR A 60 1.16 0.74 12.78
CA TYR A 60 -0.26 1.06 12.79
C TYR A 60 -0.97 0.34 11.67
N ALA A 61 -2.18 -0.15 11.95
CA ALA A 61 -3.03 -0.84 10.99
C ALA A 61 -4.43 -0.22 11.00
N PHE A 62 -4.96 0.09 9.82
CA PHE A 62 -6.20 0.85 9.66
C PHE A 62 -7.16 0.17 8.70
N GLY A 63 -8.41 -0.03 9.13
CA GLY A 63 -9.52 -0.48 8.31
C GLY A 63 -9.26 -1.80 7.61
N GLY A 64 -9.52 -1.83 6.32
CA GLY A 64 -9.50 -3.02 5.48
C GLY A 64 -10.91 -3.47 5.13
N PHE A 65 -11.01 -4.70 4.60
CA PHE A 65 -12.27 -5.38 4.37
C PHE A 65 -12.34 -6.67 5.16
N ILE A 66 -13.54 -6.99 5.59
CA ILE A 66 -13.91 -8.25 6.23
C ILE A 66 -14.95 -8.97 5.38
N GLU A 67 -15.24 -10.23 5.70
CA GLU A 67 -16.21 -11.06 4.98
C GLU A 67 -15.92 -11.14 3.47
N GLN A 68 -14.64 -11.39 3.14
CA GLN A 68 -14.18 -11.53 1.75
C GLN A 68 -14.47 -10.29 0.87
N ASN A 69 -14.12 -9.10 1.35
CA ASN A 69 -14.34 -7.80 0.70
C ASN A 69 -15.80 -7.29 0.69
N ARG A 70 -16.70 -7.88 1.44
CA ARG A 70 -18.09 -7.42 1.46
C ARG A 70 -18.25 -6.17 2.32
N ASN A 71 -17.59 -6.14 3.47
CA ASN A 71 -17.77 -5.07 4.44
C ASN A 71 -16.47 -4.30 4.67
N PRO A 72 -16.44 -2.98 4.46
CA PRO A 72 -15.34 -2.15 4.89
C PRO A 72 -15.30 -2.05 6.42
N ASP A 73 -14.11 -2.09 6.99
CA ASP A 73 -13.88 -2.04 8.42
C ASP A 73 -13.40 -0.65 8.86
N ASN A 74 -13.66 -0.27 10.10
CA ASN A 74 -13.16 0.96 10.71
C ASN A 74 -12.23 0.74 11.90
N HIS A 75 -11.89 -0.50 12.24
CA HIS A 75 -10.94 -0.76 13.31
C HIS A 75 -9.58 -0.15 13.03
N ALA A 76 -8.95 0.33 14.06
CA ALA A 76 -7.59 0.84 14.03
C ALA A 76 -6.81 0.26 15.20
N TYR A 77 -5.57 -0.13 14.93
CA TYR A 77 -4.70 -0.77 15.91
C TYR A 77 -3.30 -0.19 15.85
N VAL A 78 -2.63 -0.19 17.01
CA VAL A 78 -1.19 0.03 17.12
C VAL A 78 -0.53 -1.23 17.66
N TYR A 79 0.59 -1.59 17.07
CA TYR A 79 1.44 -2.70 17.49
C TYR A 79 2.67 -2.18 18.23
N GLU A 80 2.78 -2.60 19.49
CA GLU A 80 3.94 -2.36 20.33
C GLU A 80 4.94 -3.50 20.12
N VAL A 81 5.96 -3.26 19.34
CA VAL A 81 6.93 -4.29 18.91
C VAL A 81 7.64 -4.92 20.12
N SER A 82 8.00 -4.13 21.13
CA SER A 82 8.67 -4.62 22.33
C SER A 82 7.83 -5.57 23.20
N GLN A 83 6.50 -5.54 23.03
CA GLN A 83 5.55 -6.35 23.78
C GLN A 83 4.92 -7.45 22.92
N ASP A 84 5.20 -7.48 21.62
CA ASP A 84 4.52 -8.32 20.61
C ASP A 84 3.00 -8.27 20.78
N LYS A 85 2.44 -7.05 20.81
CA LYS A 85 1.02 -6.86 21.16
C LYS A 85 0.37 -5.76 20.34
N TRP A 86 -0.83 -6.06 19.85
CA TRP A 86 -1.75 -5.08 19.27
C TRP A 86 -2.68 -4.48 20.32
N THR A 87 -2.93 -3.18 20.20
CA THR A 87 -3.89 -2.44 21.05
C THR A 87 -4.80 -1.61 20.14
N SER A 88 -6.08 -1.55 20.45
CA SER A 88 -7.05 -0.70 19.75
C SER A 88 -6.79 0.77 20.04
N ILE A 89 -6.92 1.59 19.01
CA ILE A 89 -6.86 3.06 19.06
C ILE A 89 -8.13 3.64 18.46
N ALA A 90 -8.29 4.97 18.45
CA ALA A 90 -9.48 5.62 17.90
C ALA A 90 -9.81 5.08 16.49
N PRO A 91 -11.02 4.54 16.28
CA PRO A 91 -11.39 3.94 14.99
C PRO A 91 -11.44 4.98 13.88
N LEU A 92 -11.36 4.51 12.62
CA LEU A 92 -11.53 5.37 11.47
C LEU A 92 -12.88 6.09 11.53
N PRO A 93 -12.93 7.38 11.23
CA PRO A 93 -14.20 8.12 11.16
C PRO A 93 -15.16 7.56 10.10
N ARG A 94 -14.61 6.92 9.06
CA ARG A 94 -15.36 6.33 7.94
C ARG A 94 -14.73 5.00 7.56
N PRO A 95 -15.49 3.89 7.59
CA PRO A 95 -14.99 2.56 7.23
C PRO A 95 -14.49 2.52 5.79
N ARG A 96 -13.34 1.88 5.54
CA ARG A 96 -12.79 1.63 4.19
C ARG A 96 -11.64 0.65 4.18
N GLY A 97 -11.48 -0.02 3.06
CA GLY A 97 -10.30 -0.83 2.76
C GLY A 97 -9.53 -0.31 1.55
N ALA A 98 -8.37 -0.90 1.28
CA ALA A 98 -7.51 -0.54 0.15
C ALA A 98 -7.10 0.95 0.09
N ALA A 99 -7.09 1.62 1.24
CA ALA A 99 -6.55 2.95 1.40
C ALA A 99 -5.02 2.91 1.49
N ALA A 100 -4.37 4.00 1.12
CA ALA A 100 -2.95 4.20 1.40
C ALA A 100 -2.74 4.79 2.78
N ALA A 101 -1.73 4.31 3.51
CA ALA A 101 -1.28 4.91 4.77
C ALA A 101 0.18 5.35 4.64
N VAL A 102 0.49 6.53 5.16
CA VAL A 102 1.85 7.07 5.15
C VAL A 102 2.08 8.00 6.36
N ALA A 103 3.28 7.94 6.91
CA ALA A 103 3.70 8.83 7.99
C ALA A 103 4.29 10.13 7.42
N LEU A 104 3.83 11.27 7.94
CA LEU A 104 4.38 12.58 7.62
C LEU A 104 4.26 13.51 8.82
N ASN A 105 5.34 14.20 9.18
CA ASN A 105 5.40 15.19 10.26
C ASN A 105 4.83 14.68 11.61
N GLY A 106 5.16 13.42 11.99
CA GLY A 106 4.70 12.80 13.23
C GLY A 106 3.22 12.43 13.26
N LYS A 107 2.55 12.42 12.11
CA LYS A 107 1.14 12.02 11.95
C LYS A 107 0.99 10.97 10.88
N LEU A 108 -0.14 10.25 10.90
CA LEU A 108 -0.46 9.19 9.96
C LEU A 108 -1.58 9.65 9.04
N HIS A 109 -1.27 9.72 7.75
CA HIS A 109 -2.21 10.10 6.70
C HIS A 109 -2.82 8.85 6.08
N LEU A 110 -4.15 8.77 6.06
CA LEU A 110 -4.93 7.72 5.42
C LEU A 110 -5.69 8.32 4.23
N ILE A 111 -5.37 7.88 3.01
CA ILE A 111 -5.78 8.56 1.78
C ILE A 111 -6.42 7.58 0.81
N GLY A 112 -7.55 7.98 0.21
CA GLY A 112 -8.27 7.16 -0.75
C GLY A 112 -8.90 5.93 -0.13
N GLY A 113 -8.94 4.84 -0.89
CA GLY A 113 -9.55 3.58 -0.52
C GLY A 113 -10.92 3.38 -1.12
N ALA A 114 -11.59 2.32 -0.72
CA ALA A 114 -12.96 2.02 -1.14
C ALA A 114 -13.86 1.82 0.07
N SER A 115 -15.01 2.49 0.03
CA SER A 115 -16.13 2.31 0.95
C SER A 115 -17.25 1.66 0.18
N SER A 116 -17.92 0.74 0.74
CA SER A 116 -19.25 0.34 0.36
C SER A 116 -19.61 -0.95 1.05
N PRO A 117 -20.84 -1.10 1.49
CA PRO A 117 -21.35 -2.34 2.07
C PRO A 117 -21.90 -3.32 1.02
N THR A 118 -21.82 -3.06 -0.28
CA THR A 118 -22.52 -3.85 -1.29
C THR A 118 -21.69 -4.09 -2.54
N ASP A 119 -22.26 -4.75 -3.54
CA ASP A 119 -21.64 -5.09 -4.82
C ASP A 119 -21.14 -3.87 -5.61
N GLU A 120 -21.54 -2.67 -5.24
CA GLU A 120 -21.07 -1.41 -5.79
C GLU A 120 -19.95 -0.82 -4.91
N ARG A 121 -18.75 -1.35 -5.05
CA ARG A 121 -17.57 -0.72 -4.41
C ARG A 121 -17.41 0.71 -4.90
N ALA A 122 -17.43 1.65 -3.96
CA ALA A 122 -17.17 3.05 -4.27
C ALA A 122 -15.76 3.43 -3.83
N SER A 123 -14.89 3.77 -4.77
CA SER A 123 -13.62 4.43 -4.45
C SER A 123 -13.90 5.81 -3.87
N VAL A 124 -13.12 6.18 -2.87
CA VAL A 124 -13.26 7.46 -2.15
C VAL A 124 -11.98 8.27 -2.22
N GLY A 125 -12.12 9.58 -2.21
CA GLY A 125 -10.99 10.52 -2.14
C GLY A 125 -10.68 10.98 -0.71
N TRP A 126 -11.20 10.34 0.31
CA TRP A 126 -11.04 10.81 1.68
C TRP A 126 -9.59 10.88 2.09
N HIS A 127 -9.22 11.99 2.73
CA HIS A 127 -7.92 12.20 3.33
C HIS A 127 -8.13 12.53 4.81
N GLU A 128 -7.81 11.57 5.66
CA GLU A 128 -7.92 11.68 7.10
C GLU A 128 -6.56 11.49 7.73
N VAL A 129 -6.32 12.22 8.81
CA VAL A 129 -5.03 12.26 9.49
C VAL A 129 -5.22 11.91 10.95
N TYR A 130 -4.54 10.87 11.38
CA TYR A 130 -4.49 10.43 12.76
C TYR A 130 -3.29 11.03 13.48
N ASP A 131 -3.53 11.60 14.65
CA ASP A 131 -2.49 12.09 15.55
C ASP A 131 -2.28 11.11 16.70
N PRO A 132 -1.16 10.36 16.73
CA PRO A 132 -0.91 9.39 17.80
C PRO A 132 -0.75 9.99 19.18
N LYS A 133 -0.44 11.28 19.29
CA LYS A 133 -0.26 11.97 20.57
C LYS A 133 -1.58 12.26 21.27
N THR A 134 -2.63 12.44 20.50
CA THR A 134 -3.96 12.82 21.02
C THR A 134 -5.00 11.73 20.83
N ASP A 135 -4.67 10.65 20.08
CA ASP A 135 -5.60 9.58 19.66
C ASP A 135 -6.82 10.15 18.93
N GLN A 136 -6.60 11.12 18.03
CA GLN A 136 -7.68 11.81 17.32
C GLN A 136 -7.46 11.87 15.81
N TRP A 137 -8.58 11.92 15.07
CA TRP A 137 -8.62 12.09 13.64
C TRP A 137 -8.99 13.52 13.23
N SER A 138 -8.39 14.00 12.16
CA SER A 138 -8.74 15.26 11.49
C SER A 138 -8.84 15.03 9.98
N ARG A 139 -9.50 15.96 9.27
CA ARG A 139 -9.67 15.89 7.80
C ARG A 139 -8.76 16.86 7.10
N LYS A 140 -8.33 16.46 5.91
CA LYS A 140 -7.55 17.27 4.98
C LYS A 140 -8.23 17.29 3.61
N LYS A 141 -7.69 18.10 2.69
CA LYS A 141 -8.19 18.20 1.31
C LYS A 141 -8.22 16.82 0.67
N ALA A 142 -9.40 16.42 0.22
CA ALA A 142 -9.59 15.11 -0.41
C ALA A 142 -8.72 14.94 -1.65
N LEU A 143 -8.29 13.70 -1.91
CA LEU A 143 -7.58 13.30 -3.13
C LEU A 143 -8.49 13.55 -4.34
N PRO A 144 -8.09 14.38 -5.31
CA PRO A 144 -8.85 14.56 -6.54
C PRO A 144 -8.84 13.27 -7.37
N GLY A 145 -10.02 12.87 -7.88
CA GLY A 145 -10.16 11.56 -8.51
C GLY A 145 -10.11 10.43 -7.47
N ALA A 146 -11.24 10.20 -6.81
CA ALA A 146 -11.41 9.15 -5.80
C ALA A 146 -10.96 7.79 -6.31
N ARG A 147 -10.02 7.13 -5.62
CA ARG A 147 -9.46 5.85 -6.06
C ARG A 147 -8.87 5.02 -4.93
N ASP A 148 -8.77 3.75 -5.18
CA ASP A 148 -8.24 2.74 -4.28
C ASP A 148 -7.05 1.99 -4.89
N HIS A 149 -6.37 1.13 -4.11
CA HIS A 149 -5.21 0.35 -4.53
C HIS A 149 -4.05 1.18 -5.10
N VAL A 150 -3.89 2.38 -4.56
CA VAL A 150 -2.86 3.33 -4.98
C VAL A 150 -1.50 3.01 -4.36
N GLY A 151 -0.41 3.35 -5.04
CA GLY A 151 0.90 3.48 -4.42
C GLY A 151 1.01 4.80 -3.66
N CYS A 152 1.69 4.78 -2.51
CA CYS A 152 1.85 5.96 -1.67
C CYS A 152 3.24 6.01 -1.03
N VAL A 153 3.89 7.17 -1.11
CA VAL A 153 5.14 7.45 -0.39
C VAL A 153 5.18 8.88 0.14
N ALA A 154 5.84 9.07 1.28
CA ALA A 154 6.23 10.40 1.76
C ALA A 154 7.66 10.70 1.32
N TYR A 155 7.88 11.89 0.76
CA TYR A 155 9.18 12.32 0.32
C TYR A 155 9.34 13.83 0.44
N LYS A 156 10.42 14.28 1.10
CA LYS A 156 10.74 15.70 1.30
C LYS A 156 9.55 16.55 1.73
N GLY A 157 8.83 16.09 2.76
CA GLY A 157 7.70 16.82 3.35
C GLY A 157 6.39 16.77 2.56
N ARG A 158 6.30 15.96 1.49
CA ARG A 158 5.10 15.82 0.64
C ARG A 158 4.67 14.37 0.56
N ILE A 159 3.40 14.13 0.19
CA ILE A 159 2.85 12.79 -0.01
C ILE A 159 2.53 12.61 -1.49
N HIS A 160 3.09 11.57 -2.10
CA HIS A 160 2.85 11.19 -3.48
C HIS A 160 1.89 10.02 -3.55
N ILE A 161 0.83 10.16 -4.35
CA ILE A 161 -0.16 9.13 -4.64
C ILE A 161 -0.09 8.82 -6.13
N ILE A 162 0.21 7.57 -6.46
CA ILE A 162 0.52 7.15 -7.83
C ILE A 162 -0.37 5.98 -8.24
N GLY A 163 -0.93 6.03 -9.44
CA GLY A 163 -1.77 4.97 -9.99
C GLY A 163 -3.05 4.74 -9.19
N GLY A 164 -3.46 3.48 -9.12
CA GLY A 164 -4.70 3.06 -8.49
C GLY A 164 -5.83 2.84 -9.48
N ARG A 165 -7.04 2.65 -8.97
CA ARG A 165 -8.22 2.37 -9.79
C ARG A 165 -9.47 3.07 -9.27
N PHE A 166 -10.45 3.21 -10.14
CA PHE A 166 -11.79 3.72 -9.84
C PHE A 166 -12.75 2.54 -9.74
N ASN A 167 -13.23 2.22 -8.55
CA ASN A 167 -14.21 1.19 -8.21
C ASN A 167 -13.81 -0.25 -8.59
N THR A 168 -13.39 -0.51 -9.82
CA THR A 168 -13.05 -1.85 -10.31
C THR A 168 -11.65 -1.88 -10.94
N PHE A 169 -11.07 -3.07 -11.10
CA PHE A 169 -9.78 -3.26 -11.76
C PHE A 169 -9.81 -3.00 -13.29
N GLU A 170 -10.97 -2.69 -13.87
CA GLU A 170 -11.10 -2.28 -15.27
C GLU A 170 -10.71 -0.82 -15.50
N TYR A 171 -10.85 0.03 -14.49
CA TYR A 171 -10.61 1.47 -14.59
C TYR A 171 -9.36 1.89 -13.83
N ASN A 172 -8.23 1.36 -14.26
CA ASN A 172 -6.93 1.76 -13.70
C ASN A 172 -6.50 3.12 -14.24
N THR A 173 -5.71 3.84 -13.44
CA THR A 173 -5.18 5.15 -13.81
C THR A 173 -3.67 5.20 -13.62
N ASP A 174 -3.05 6.12 -14.34
CA ASP A 174 -1.63 6.48 -14.27
C ASP A 174 -1.38 7.76 -13.45
N LEU A 175 -2.42 8.37 -12.90
CA LEU A 175 -2.32 9.63 -12.19
C LEU A 175 -1.24 9.62 -11.12
N HIS A 176 -0.39 10.64 -11.16
CA HIS A 176 0.56 10.94 -10.11
C HIS A 176 0.21 12.30 -9.50
N GLN A 177 -0.24 12.30 -8.27
CA GLN A 177 -0.63 13.49 -7.53
C GLN A 177 0.19 13.62 -6.26
N VAL A 178 0.56 14.84 -5.92
CA VAL A 178 1.33 15.16 -4.73
C VAL A 178 0.55 16.10 -3.81
N TYR A 179 0.42 15.71 -2.56
CA TYR A 179 -0.15 16.53 -1.51
C TYR A 179 0.89 17.47 -0.92
N VAL A 180 0.55 18.74 -0.84
CA VAL A 180 1.37 19.84 -0.29
C VAL A 180 0.76 20.28 1.04
N PRO A 181 1.28 19.80 2.20
CA PRO A 181 0.66 20.02 3.50
C PRO A 181 0.52 21.48 3.90
N GLU A 182 1.49 22.31 3.52
CA GLU A 182 1.54 23.75 3.90
C GLU A 182 0.37 24.54 3.32
N ARG A 183 -0.17 24.08 2.18
CA ARG A 183 -1.29 24.73 1.47
C ARG A 183 -2.59 23.93 1.54
N ASP A 184 -2.54 22.70 2.08
CA ASP A 184 -3.64 21.73 2.03
C ASP A 184 -4.18 21.56 0.60
N THR A 185 -3.30 21.36 -0.39
CA THR A 185 -3.62 21.24 -1.81
C THR A 185 -2.94 20.05 -2.48
N TRP A 186 -3.45 19.69 -3.66
CA TRP A 186 -2.91 18.65 -4.53
C TRP A 186 -2.37 19.27 -5.82
N GLU A 187 -1.22 18.79 -6.26
CA GLU A 187 -0.59 19.10 -7.55
C GLU A 187 -0.47 17.82 -8.38
N VAL A 188 -0.34 17.97 -9.70
CA VAL A 188 -0.18 16.84 -10.66
C VAL A 188 1.25 16.82 -11.16
N LEU A 189 1.83 15.63 -11.22
CA LEU A 189 3.18 15.37 -11.73
C LEU A 189 3.13 14.41 -12.92
N ALA A 190 4.30 14.08 -13.50
CA ALA A 190 4.39 13.16 -14.61
C ALA A 190 3.73 11.81 -14.30
N PRO A 191 2.77 11.36 -15.13
CA PRO A 191 2.00 10.15 -14.85
C PRO A 191 2.87 8.89 -14.90
N LEU A 192 2.43 7.84 -14.22
CA LEU A 192 3.01 6.50 -14.31
C LEU A 192 2.96 6.00 -15.77
N PRO A 193 4.04 5.43 -16.32
CA PRO A 193 4.04 5.01 -17.74
C PRO A 193 2.97 3.99 -18.11
N ILE A 194 2.53 3.17 -17.17
CA ILE A 194 1.47 2.17 -17.35
C ILE A 194 0.42 2.34 -16.26
N ALA A 195 -0.82 2.64 -16.65
CA ALA A 195 -1.95 2.72 -15.73
C ALA A 195 -2.16 1.37 -15.02
N ARG A 196 -2.06 1.34 -13.70
CA ARG A 196 -2.19 0.12 -12.90
C ARG A 196 -2.52 0.39 -11.44
N SER A 197 -3.05 -0.62 -10.78
CA SER A 197 -3.39 -0.61 -9.35
C SER A 197 -2.73 -1.78 -8.63
N GLY A 198 -2.70 -1.75 -7.30
CA GLY A 198 -2.15 -2.83 -6.49
C GLY A 198 -0.66 -3.10 -6.73
N HIS A 199 0.06 -2.12 -7.24
CA HIS A 199 1.52 -2.16 -7.38
C HIS A 199 2.21 -1.80 -6.06
N GLY A 200 3.43 -2.31 -5.87
CA GLY A 200 4.32 -1.83 -4.82
C GLY A 200 4.88 -0.46 -5.16
N LEU A 201 5.04 0.40 -4.16
CA LEU A 201 5.69 1.70 -4.32
C LEU A 201 6.60 1.97 -3.12
N VAL A 202 7.86 2.25 -3.37
CA VAL A 202 8.87 2.54 -2.34
C VAL A 202 9.76 3.70 -2.75
N VAL A 203 10.37 4.36 -1.75
CA VAL A 203 11.50 5.28 -1.98
C VAL A 203 12.79 4.50 -1.85
N TYR A 204 13.64 4.58 -2.86
CA TYR A 204 14.98 3.98 -2.85
C TYR A 204 15.98 4.87 -3.58
N ARG A 205 17.06 5.24 -2.92
CA ARG A 205 18.11 6.15 -3.45
C ARG A 205 17.53 7.41 -4.11
N ASP A 206 16.69 8.14 -3.36
CA ASP A 206 16.01 9.39 -3.77
C ASP A 206 15.09 9.28 -5.00
N ARG A 207 14.70 8.06 -5.41
CA ARG A 207 13.72 7.79 -6.48
C ARG A 207 12.56 6.96 -5.94
N PHE A 208 11.41 7.01 -6.62
CA PHE A 208 10.26 6.18 -6.28
C PHE A 208 10.20 5.01 -7.25
N TYR A 209 10.22 3.79 -6.73
CA TYR A 209 10.14 2.57 -7.52
C TYR A 209 8.72 2.02 -7.45
N ALA A 210 8.05 1.96 -8.61
CA ALA A 210 6.75 1.32 -8.79
C ALA A 210 6.95 -0.04 -9.45
N MET A 211 6.41 -1.11 -8.87
CA MET A 211 6.65 -2.48 -9.34
C MET A 211 5.41 -3.36 -9.26
N GLY A 212 5.22 -4.19 -10.29
CA GLY A 212 4.07 -5.08 -10.38
C GLY A 212 2.74 -4.35 -10.54
N GLY A 213 1.67 -4.97 -10.06
CA GLY A 213 0.31 -4.44 -10.14
C GLY A 213 -0.57 -5.17 -11.15
N GLU A 214 -1.79 -4.69 -11.28
CA GLU A 214 -2.79 -5.22 -12.22
C GLU A 214 -3.42 -4.09 -13.04
N GLY A 215 -3.86 -4.39 -14.26
CA GLY A 215 -4.51 -3.40 -15.12
C GLY A 215 -4.73 -3.87 -16.55
N GLY A 216 -5.07 -2.94 -17.44
CA GLY A 216 -5.32 -3.22 -18.85
C GLY A 216 -4.06 -3.62 -19.62
N ILE A 217 -4.19 -4.50 -20.58
CA ILE A 217 -3.09 -4.86 -21.49
C ILE A 217 -2.94 -3.77 -22.54
N ILE A 218 -1.72 -3.26 -22.68
CA ILE A 218 -1.38 -2.27 -23.72
C ILE A 218 -1.74 -2.83 -25.09
N ASN A 219 -2.42 -2.03 -25.92
CA ASN A 219 -2.91 -2.38 -27.26
C ASN A 219 -3.94 -3.52 -27.32
N ARG A 220 -4.57 -3.89 -26.18
CA ARG A 220 -5.67 -4.86 -26.14
C ARG A 220 -6.80 -4.33 -25.26
N PRO A 221 -7.60 -3.38 -25.73
CA PRO A 221 -8.70 -2.80 -24.98
C PRO A 221 -9.65 -3.88 -24.42
N GLY A 222 -10.05 -3.73 -23.16
CA GLY A 222 -10.94 -4.69 -22.48
C GLY A 222 -10.24 -5.95 -21.95
N GLN A 223 -8.96 -6.16 -22.24
CA GLN A 223 -8.18 -7.24 -21.62
C GLN A 223 -7.33 -6.71 -20.45
N GLN A 224 -7.15 -7.55 -19.46
CA GLN A 224 -6.42 -7.21 -18.25
C GLN A 224 -5.36 -8.25 -17.92
N THR A 225 -4.33 -7.82 -17.19
CA THR A 225 -3.20 -8.66 -16.82
C THR A 225 -2.61 -8.25 -15.48
N VAL A 226 -1.73 -9.08 -14.98
CA VAL A 226 -0.84 -8.80 -13.86
C VAL A 226 0.51 -8.40 -14.42
N PHE A 227 1.05 -7.29 -13.94
CA PHE A 227 2.31 -6.72 -14.45
C PHE A 227 3.54 -7.21 -13.65
N GLY A 228 4.65 -7.37 -14.36
CA GLY A 228 5.98 -7.49 -13.76
C GLY A 228 6.80 -6.21 -13.88
N GLN A 229 6.33 -5.21 -14.62
CA GLN A 229 7.05 -3.98 -14.90
C GLN A 229 7.50 -3.30 -13.63
N MET A 230 8.72 -2.74 -13.69
CA MET A 230 9.28 -1.89 -12.67
C MET A 230 9.78 -0.59 -13.32
N GLU A 231 9.31 0.53 -12.80
CA GLU A 231 9.76 1.85 -13.20
C GLU A 231 10.17 2.67 -11.98
N SER A 232 11.12 3.59 -12.17
CA SER A 232 11.47 4.58 -11.17
C SER A 232 11.12 5.99 -11.63
N TYR A 233 10.59 6.77 -10.70
CA TYR A 233 10.34 8.19 -10.85
C TYR A 233 11.48 8.99 -10.21
N ASP A 234 11.99 9.97 -10.94
CA ASP A 234 12.96 10.95 -10.46
C ASP A 234 12.24 12.24 -10.06
N PRO A 235 12.15 12.56 -8.77
CA PRO A 235 11.50 13.78 -8.32
C PRO A 235 12.21 15.08 -8.73
N ALA A 236 13.51 15.00 -9.04
CA ALA A 236 14.29 16.18 -9.43
C ALA A 236 13.99 16.61 -10.87
N THR A 237 13.73 15.66 -11.76
CA THR A 237 13.47 15.91 -13.18
C THR A 237 12.01 15.72 -13.58
N ASN A 238 11.17 15.21 -12.68
CA ASN A 238 9.77 14.85 -12.96
C ASN A 238 9.64 13.87 -14.12
N THR A 239 10.49 12.82 -14.17
CA THR A 239 10.52 11.84 -15.26
C THR A 239 10.54 10.42 -14.74
N TRP A 240 10.06 9.48 -15.58
CA TRP A 240 10.07 8.05 -15.33
C TRP A 240 11.13 7.33 -16.14
N GLN A 241 11.70 6.26 -15.61
CA GLN A 241 12.65 5.35 -16.24
C GLN A 241 12.23 3.91 -16.00
N SER A 242 12.27 3.07 -17.03
CA SER A 242 12.03 1.62 -16.93
C SER A 242 13.27 0.87 -16.45
N HIS A 243 13.04 -0.21 -15.72
CA HIS A 243 14.03 -1.16 -15.21
C HIS A 243 13.70 -2.59 -15.64
N ALA A 244 14.57 -3.54 -15.29
CA ALA A 244 14.27 -4.95 -15.44
C ALA A 244 12.99 -5.30 -14.66
N ALA A 245 12.09 -6.01 -15.32
CA ALA A 245 10.84 -6.45 -14.69
C ALA A 245 11.09 -7.46 -13.57
N MET A 246 10.14 -7.55 -12.63
CA MET A 246 10.11 -8.64 -11.67
C MET A 246 10.06 -9.99 -12.42
N PRO A 247 10.84 -10.98 -12.03
CA PRO A 247 10.84 -12.30 -12.67
C PRO A 247 9.45 -12.96 -12.71
N ILE A 248 8.66 -12.75 -11.66
CA ILE A 248 7.30 -13.28 -11.56
C ILE A 248 6.31 -12.09 -11.43
N PRO A 249 5.51 -11.80 -12.48
CA PRO A 249 4.50 -10.77 -12.42
C PRO A 249 3.50 -11.01 -11.30
N ARG A 250 3.25 -9.97 -10.49
CA ARG A 250 2.31 -10.04 -9.34
C ARG A 250 1.68 -8.69 -9.07
N HIS A 251 0.46 -8.71 -8.56
CA HIS A 251 -0.22 -7.55 -7.99
C HIS A 251 -0.38 -7.72 -6.47
N ALA A 252 -0.80 -6.67 -5.80
CA ALA A 252 -1.02 -6.69 -4.36
C ALA A 252 0.23 -7.09 -3.56
N VAL A 253 1.38 -6.68 -4.05
CA VAL A 253 2.68 -6.99 -3.46
C VAL A 253 2.97 -6.12 -2.25
N ALA A 254 3.59 -6.73 -1.26
CA ALA A 254 4.17 -6.05 -0.11
C ALA A 254 5.59 -5.61 -0.48
N ALA A 255 5.83 -4.30 -0.58
CA ALA A 255 7.14 -3.76 -0.96
C ALA A 255 7.68 -2.80 0.10
N VAL A 256 8.95 -2.96 0.45
CA VAL A 256 9.68 -2.08 1.37
C VAL A 256 11.14 -1.90 0.95
N THR A 257 11.76 -0.82 1.39
CA THR A 257 13.20 -0.62 1.28
C THR A 257 13.86 -0.91 2.62
N ILE A 258 14.88 -1.77 2.63
CA ILE A 258 15.71 -2.07 3.81
C ILE A 258 17.17 -1.99 3.39
N GLY A 259 17.90 -1.00 3.91
CA GLY A 259 19.28 -0.74 3.48
C GLY A 259 19.36 -0.49 1.97
N ASP A 260 20.24 -1.20 1.29
CA ASP A 260 20.46 -1.10 -0.16
C ASP A 260 19.59 -2.06 -0.99
N TRP A 261 18.45 -2.52 -0.45
CA TRP A 261 17.59 -3.46 -1.12
C TRP A 261 16.12 -3.06 -1.08
N ILE A 262 15.41 -3.29 -2.17
CA ILE A 262 13.94 -3.30 -2.22
C ILE A 262 13.50 -4.77 -2.09
N TYR A 263 12.71 -5.06 -1.07
CA TYR A 263 12.10 -6.38 -0.85
C TYR A 263 10.66 -6.37 -1.31
N VAL A 264 10.27 -7.42 -2.06
CA VAL A 264 8.92 -7.58 -2.61
C VAL A 264 8.40 -8.96 -2.24
N ALA A 265 7.39 -9.03 -1.41
CA ALA A 265 6.86 -10.29 -0.90
C ALA A 265 5.37 -10.49 -1.22
N GLY A 266 4.97 -11.73 -1.42
CA GLY A 266 3.59 -12.14 -1.57
C GLY A 266 2.92 -11.61 -2.83
N GLY A 267 1.64 -11.27 -2.70
CA GLY A 267 0.80 -10.82 -3.82
C GLY A 267 0.09 -11.97 -4.52
N GLY A 268 -0.48 -11.68 -5.69
CA GLY A 268 -1.18 -12.65 -6.54
C GLY A 268 -0.64 -12.66 -7.97
N ALA A 269 -0.44 -13.85 -8.53
CA ALA A 269 0.04 -14.05 -9.89
C ALA A 269 -1.09 -13.99 -10.95
N VAL A 270 -2.33 -13.89 -10.52
CA VAL A 270 -3.51 -13.73 -11.37
C VAL A 270 -4.37 -12.59 -10.85
N LEU A 271 -5.22 -12.02 -11.70
CA LEU A 271 -6.14 -10.94 -11.32
C LEU A 271 -7.01 -11.32 -10.11
N GLY A 272 -7.25 -10.35 -9.25
CA GLY A 272 -8.06 -10.53 -8.04
C GLY A 272 -7.34 -11.34 -6.95
N GLY A 273 -8.07 -11.83 -5.96
CA GLY A 273 -7.51 -12.44 -4.74
C GLY A 273 -7.59 -13.96 -4.68
N SER A 274 -7.76 -14.67 -5.81
CA SER A 274 -8.00 -16.12 -5.82
C SER A 274 -6.72 -16.96 -5.70
N VAL A 275 -5.58 -16.44 -6.13
CA VAL A 275 -4.28 -17.12 -6.08
C VAL A 275 -3.29 -16.25 -5.33
N GLN A 276 -2.90 -16.71 -4.15
CA GLN A 276 -1.86 -16.06 -3.34
C GLN A 276 -0.49 -16.65 -3.70
N SER A 277 0.54 -15.82 -3.58
CA SER A 277 1.93 -16.19 -3.82
C SER A 277 2.76 -16.12 -2.54
N ALA A 278 3.62 -17.10 -2.33
CA ALA A 278 4.65 -17.07 -1.29
C ALA A 278 5.99 -16.51 -1.81
N VAL A 279 6.02 -16.03 -3.05
CA VAL A 279 7.25 -15.52 -3.68
C VAL A 279 7.76 -14.30 -2.93
N HIS A 280 9.05 -14.33 -2.64
CA HIS A 280 9.81 -13.24 -2.05
C HIS A 280 11.00 -12.94 -2.95
N GLU A 281 11.11 -11.72 -3.40
CA GLU A 281 12.16 -11.24 -4.30
C GLU A 281 12.82 -10.00 -3.71
N ALA A 282 14.09 -9.82 -4.03
CA ALA A 282 14.82 -8.60 -3.66
C ALA A 282 15.49 -7.98 -4.88
N PHE A 283 15.48 -6.66 -4.93
CA PHE A 283 16.09 -5.87 -5.99
C PHE A 283 17.09 -4.89 -5.39
N THR A 284 18.22 -4.74 -6.05
CA THR A 284 19.19 -3.67 -5.78
C THR A 284 19.76 -3.13 -7.08
N LEU A 285 20.18 -1.88 -7.11
CA LEU A 285 21.00 -1.36 -8.18
C LEU A 285 22.43 -1.86 -7.97
N SER A 286 22.97 -2.63 -8.92
CA SER A 286 24.40 -2.94 -8.94
C SER A 286 25.18 -1.62 -8.86
N GLY A 287 26.20 -1.56 -8.00
CA GLY A 287 26.99 -0.37 -7.78
C GLY A 287 27.57 0.16 -9.09
N VAL A 288 27.41 1.46 -9.31
CA VAL A 288 28.18 2.23 -10.30
C VAL A 288 29.50 2.56 -9.67
#